data_74eb1f9cdd701b43b2a8acc8ae28ed28
#
_entry.id   74eb1f9cdd701b43b2a8acc8ae28ed28
#
_cell.length_a   1.000
_cell.length_b   1.000
_cell.length_c   1.000
_cell.angle_alpha   90.00
_cell.angle_beta   90.00
_cell.angle_gamma   90.00
#
_symmetry.space_group_name_H-M   'P 1'
#
loop_
_entity.id
_entity.type
_entity.pdbx_description
1 polymer ?
#
loop_
_entity_poly.entity_id
_entity_poly.type
_entity_poly.pdbx_seq_one_letter_code
_entity_poly.pdbx_strand_id
1 'polypeptide(L)'
;GASDIFISPDRPITMMKDLELYSLTHRIINRDEALHILRTIADENAYLVLINNKFINKAYRILQKDASGKETRYNFRVNVSRTSYRGSGDSFQITLRTISGIPPHFSKVGLDEDFIKRSLPHNGCYIIGGITGSGKSTTLASNIRYVLENNTHIRGNILTHNEPIEYEYDAIESTHSIVSQSEIPNNFETFADANREAMRRRPAAVEIGELRDKETISAALELSLTGHPVFATVHATTVDKIIPRMLKRFKHEEHLQAAADIIGSVYTLIAQRLVKDVNGKVF
;
A
#
# COMPACT_ATOMS: atom_id res chain seq x y z
N GLY A 1 -10.36 16.07 3.58
CA GLY A 1 -9.96 16.32 2.19
C GLY A 1 -10.74 15.44 1.23
N ALA A 2 -10.58 15.62 -0.09
CA ALA A 2 -11.16 14.70 -1.07
C ALA A 2 -10.51 13.32 -0.94
N SER A 3 -11.31 12.26 -1.06
CA SER A 3 -10.79 10.89 -1.11
C SER A 3 -10.36 10.49 -2.51
N ASP A 4 -11.18 10.86 -3.51
CA ASP A 4 -10.96 10.49 -4.90
C ASP A 4 -11.33 11.66 -5.82
N ILE A 5 -10.62 11.76 -6.96
CA ILE A 5 -10.91 12.70 -8.05
C ILE A 5 -11.13 11.88 -9.32
N PHE A 6 -12.19 12.18 -10.06
CA PHE A 6 -12.56 11.50 -11.30
C PHE A 6 -12.49 12.47 -12.48
N ILE A 7 -11.75 12.08 -13.52
CA ILE A 7 -11.58 12.84 -14.75
C ILE A 7 -11.95 11.92 -15.92
N SER A 8 -12.91 12.34 -16.72
CA SER A 8 -13.31 11.62 -17.93
C SER A 8 -13.59 12.62 -19.05
N PRO A 9 -13.35 12.27 -20.33
CA PRO A 9 -13.78 13.05 -21.45
C PRO A 9 -15.28 13.37 -21.40
N ASP A 10 -15.65 14.53 -21.87
CA ASP A 10 -17.02 15.01 -22.00
C ASP A 10 -17.82 15.09 -20.69
N ARG A 11 -17.10 15.26 -19.56
CA ARG A 11 -17.66 15.46 -18.21
C ARG A 11 -16.91 16.54 -17.44
N PRO A 12 -17.54 17.16 -16.43
CA PRO A 12 -16.81 17.95 -15.45
C PRO A 12 -15.84 17.05 -14.67
N ILE A 13 -14.73 17.62 -14.16
CA ILE A 13 -13.93 16.96 -13.13
C ILE A 13 -14.76 16.92 -11.84
N THR A 14 -14.84 15.76 -11.23
CA THR A 14 -15.57 15.54 -9.98
C THR A 14 -14.67 15.00 -8.89
N MET A 15 -15.04 15.23 -7.63
CA MET A 15 -14.34 14.63 -6.48
C MET A 15 -15.34 13.97 -5.53
N MET A 16 -14.89 12.94 -4.86
CA MET A 16 -15.58 12.34 -3.73
C MET A 16 -15.06 12.92 -2.43
N LYS A 17 -15.95 13.39 -1.58
CA LYS A 17 -15.65 13.84 -0.22
C LYS A 17 -16.81 13.44 0.70
N ASP A 18 -16.49 12.79 1.81
CA ASP A 18 -17.47 12.36 2.83
C ASP A 18 -18.63 11.52 2.23
N LEU A 19 -18.33 10.68 1.22
CA LEU A 19 -19.26 9.87 0.44
C LEU A 19 -20.21 10.65 -0.48
N GLU A 20 -19.97 11.93 -0.68
CA GLU A 20 -20.71 12.79 -1.60
C GLU A 20 -19.85 13.19 -2.80
N LEU A 21 -20.48 13.34 -3.97
CA LEU A 21 -19.82 13.72 -5.22
C LEU A 21 -19.98 15.20 -5.47
N TYR A 22 -18.87 15.90 -5.61
CA TYR A 22 -18.80 17.35 -5.89
C TYR A 22 -18.17 17.60 -7.25
N SER A 23 -18.66 18.61 -7.96
CA SER A 23 -18.04 19.09 -9.20
C SER A 23 -16.89 20.05 -8.89
N LEU A 24 -15.69 19.75 -9.37
CA LEU A 24 -14.51 20.63 -9.25
C LEU A 24 -14.45 21.67 -10.37
N THR A 25 -15.03 21.35 -11.52
CA THR A 25 -15.09 22.28 -12.66
C THR A 25 -16.55 22.56 -13.03
N HIS A 26 -16.85 23.81 -13.38
CA HIS A 26 -18.18 24.19 -13.86
C HIS A 26 -18.37 23.90 -15.36
N ARG A 27 -17.30 23.53 -16.06
CA ARG A 27 -17.32 23.20 -17.48
C ARG A 27 -17.00 21.73 -17.72
N ILE A 28 -17.46 21.25 -18.84
CA ILE A 28 -17.10 19.94 -19.37
C ILE A 28 -15.66 20.00 -19.90
N ILE A 29 -14.88 18.96 -19.64
CA ILE A 29 -13.54 18.77 -20.19
C ILE A 29 -13.67 17.98 -21.47
N ASN A 30 -13.15 18.52 -22.57
CA ASN A 30 -13.16 17.82 -23.84
C ASN A 30 -12.11 16.66 -23.86
N ARG A 31 -12.15 15.85 -24.91
CA ARG A 31 -11.27 14.68 -25.05
C ARG A 31 -9.79 15.06 -25.08
N ASP A 32 -9.42 16.12 -25.77
CA ASP A 32 -8.02 16.54 -25.92
C ASP A 32 -7.45 17.03 -24.58
N GLU A 33 -8.24 17.75 -23.81
CA GLU A 33 -7.89 18.17 -22.44
C GLU A 33 -7.70 16.95 -21.53
N ALA A 34 -8.61 15.97 -21.59
CA ALA A 34 -8.50 14.75 -20.80
C ALA A 34 -7.28 13.91 -21.21
N LEU A 35 -6.94 13.84 -22.50
CA LEU A 35 -5.73 13.19 -23.01
C LEU A 35 -4.47 13.95 -22.59
N HIS A 36 -4.50 15.27 -22.56
CA HIS A 36 -3.37 16.06 -22.04
C HIS A 36 -3.13 15.78 -20.56
N ILE A 37 -4.19 15.73 -19.76
CA ILE A 37 -4.10 15.36 -18.33
C ILE A 37 -3.54 13.94 -18.19
N LEU A 38 -4.02 12.98 -18.98
CA LEU A 38 -3.53 11.60 -18.97
C LEU A 38 -2.02 11.53 -19.23
N ARG A 39 -1.54 12.24 -20.27
CA ARG A 39 -0.10 12.28 -20.60
C ARG A 39 0.72 12.93 -19.47
N THR A 40 0.22 14.02 -18.88
CA THR A 40 0.89 14.70 -17.77
C THR A 40 1.02 13.81 -16.54
N ILE A 41 -0.03 13.04 -16.21
CA ILE A 41 -0.06 12.19 -15.02
C ILE A 41 0.71 10.89 -15.23
N ALA A 42 0.56 10.27 -16.40
CA ALA A 42 1.16 8.98 -16.68
C ALA A 42 2.48 9.11 -17.48
N ASP A 43 2.41 9.31 -18.77
CA ASP A 43 3.50 9.64 -19.70
C ASP A 43 2.93 9.91 -21.11
N GLU A 44 3.78 10.36 -22.04
CA GLU A 44 3.38 10.68 -23.42
C GLU A 44 2.74 9.48 -24.18
N ASN A 45 3.14 8.25 -23.85
CA ASN A 45 2.63 7.04 -24.48
C ASN A 45 1.44 6.41 -23.75
N ALA A 46 0.97 7.04 -22.67
CA ALA A 46 -0.06 6.47 -21.78
C ALA A 46 -1.33 6.04 -22.53
N TYR A 47 -1.74 6.78 -23.55
CA TYR A 47 -2.92 6.42 -24.31
C TYR A 47 -2.70 5.13 -25.14
N LEU A 48 -1.51 4.91 -25.72
CA LEU A 48 -1.17 3.66 -26.42
C LEU A 48 -1.12 2.48 -25.45
N VAL A 49 -0.53 2.69 -24.28
CA VAL A 49 -0.52 1.68 -23.21
C VAL A 49 -1.96 1.33 -22.78
N LEU A 50 -2.81 2.34 -22.62
CA LEU A 50 -4.21 2.15 -22.25
C LEU A 50 -5.00 1.37 -23.32
N ILE A 51 -4.76 1.64 -24.60
CA ILE A 51 -5.39 0.88 -25.69
C ILE A 51 -4.99 -0.60 -25.64
N ASN A 52 -3.70 -0.88 -25.44
CA ASN A 52 -3.17 -2.24 -25.45
C ASN A 52 -3.52 -3.02 -24.17
N ASN A 53 -3.33 -2.40 -22.99
CA ASN A 53 -3.46 -3.06 -21.68
C ASN A 53 -4.83 -2.86 -21.01
N LYS A 54 -5.70 -1.99 -21.59
CA LYS A 54 -7.04 -1.63 -21.07
C LYS A 54 -7.05 -0.83 -19.75
N PHE A 55 -5.97 -0.80 -18.99
CA PHE A 55 -5.83 -0.01 -17.77
C PHE A 55 -4.37 0.36 -17.48
N ILE A 56 -4.17 1.40 -16.66
CA ILE A 56 -2.88 1.84 -16.12
C ILE A 56 -3.05 2.03 -14.62
N ASN A 57 -2.14 1.48 -13.82
CA ASN A 57 -2.01 1.77 -12.39
C ASN A 57 -0.64 2.41 -12.14
N LYS A 58 -0.63 3.53 -11.45
CA LYS A 58 0.64 4.20 -11.11
C LYS A 58 0.48 5.14 -9.91
N ALA A 59 1.59 5.45 -9.24
CA ALA A 59 1.66 6.55 -8.29
C ALA A 59 1.91 7.87 -9.04
N TYR A 60 1.30 8.96 -8.57
CA TYR A 60 1.53 10.31 -9.06
C TYR A 60 1.72 11.28 -7.91
N ARG A 61 2.75 12.12 -8.01
CA ARG A 61 3.12 13.08 -6.97
C ARG A 61 3.12 14.50 -7.51
N ILE A 62 2.55 15.41 -6.74
CA ILE A 62 2.63 16.84 -6.97
C ILE A 62 3.39 17.47 -5.81
N LEU A 63 4.40 18.27 -6.12
CA LEU A 63 5.12 19.11 -5.17
C LEU A 63 4.65 20.55 -5.36
N GLN A 64 4.05 21.14 -4.35
CA GLN A 64 3.62 22.52 -4.36
C GLN A 64 4.41 23.32 -3.33
N LYS A 65 5.04 24.42 -3.77
CA LYS A 65 5.68 25.38 -2.87
C LYS A 65 4.72 26.54 -2.63
N ASP A 66 4.50 26.88 -1.38
CA ASP A 66 3.78 28.09 -1.01
C ASP A 66 4.66 29.35 -1.13
N ALA A 67 4.07 30.51 -0.90
CA ALA A 67 4.79 31.80 -0.97
C ALA A 67 5.93 31.94 0.05
N SER A 68 5.95 31.11 1.11
CA SER A 68 7.01 31.06 2.13
C SER A 68 8.15 30.10 1.75
N GLY A 69 8.03 29.39 0.62
CA GLY A 69 8.96 28.36 0.18
C GLY A 69 8.73 27.00 0.82
N LYS A 70 7.69 26.83 1.66
CA LYS A 70 7.34 25.57 2.26
C LYS A 70 6.77 24.64 1.20
N GLU A 71 7.36 23.47 1.10
CA GLU A 71 6.96 22.42 0.17
C GLU A 71 5.87 21.54 0.76
N THR A 72 4.78 21.38 0.02
CA THR A 72 3.70 20.44 0.36
C THR A 72 3.63 19.37 -0.71
N ARG A 73 3.62 18.11 -0.30
CA ARG A 73 3.55 16.95 -1.17
C ARG A 73 2.13 16.41 -1.19
N TYR A 74 1.62 16.18 -2.40
CA TYR A 74 0.34 15.52 -2.63
C TYR A 74 0.61 14.23 -3.40
N ASN A 75 0.28 13.10 -2.80
CA ASN A 75 0.48 11.79 -3.37
C ASN A 75 -0.87 11.19 -3.78
N PHE A 76 -0.90 10.59 -4.97
CA PHE A 76 -2.10 9.99 -5.53
C PHE A 76 -1.80 8.58 -6.05
N ARG A 77 -2.70 7.66 -5.76
CA ARG A 77 -2.84 6.42 -6.52
C ARG A 77 -3.68 6.71 -7.74
N VAL A 78 -3.14 6.47 -8.92
CA VAL A 78 -3.82 6.70 -10.18
C VAL A 78 -4.21 5.37 -10.79
N ASN A 79 -5.50 5.22 -11.09
CA ASN A 79 -6.00 4.19 -11.99
C ASN A 79 -6.57 4.88 -13.22
N VAL A 80 -6.18 4.42 -14.40
CA VAL A 80 -6.82 4.81 -15.65
C VAL A 80 -7.39 3.57 -16.29
N SER A 81 -8.69 3.58 -16.58
CA SER A 81 -9.38 2.46 -17.21
C SER A 81 -10.13 2.91 -18.45
N ARG A 82 -10.13 2.04 -19.47
CA ARG A 82 -11.02 2.25 -20.63
C ARG A 82 -12.48 2.11 -20.22
N THR A 83 -13.30 2.97 -20.74
CA THR A 83 -14.73 3.00 -20.46
C THR A 83 -15.53 3.20 -21.75
N SER A 84 -16.81 2.85 -21.73
CA SER A 84 -17.77 3.23 -22.76
C SER A 84 -18.56 4.44 -22.32
N TYR A 85 -18.75 5.42 -23.20
CA TYR A 85 -19.56 6.60 -22.92
C TYR A 85 -20.37 6.97 -24.15
N ARG A 86 -21.68 7.19 -24.01
CA ARG A 86 -22.64 7.55 -25.09
C ARG A 86 -22.55 6.63 -26.33
N GLY A 87 -22.37 5.32 -26.10
CA GLY A 87 -22.27 4.33 -27.17
C GLY A 87 -20.90 4.24 -27.86
N SER A 88 -19.96 5.12 -27.55
CA SER A 88 -18.55 4.99 -27.95
C SER A 88 -17.81 4.07 -27.00
N GLY A 89 -17.22 2.99 -27.50
CA GLY A 89 -16.34 2.11 -26.73
C GLY A 89 -14.93 2.69 -26.50
N ASP A 90 -14.67 3.91 -26.94
CA ASP A 90 -13.35 4.53 -26.92
C ASP A 90 -13.29 5.76 -26.01
N SER A 91 -13.62 5.57 -24.76
CA SER A 91 -13.47 6.55 -23.69
C SER A 91 -12.59 6.00 -22.57
N PHE A 92 -12.25 6.84 -21.60
CA PHE A 92 -11.47 6.43 -20.43
C PHE A 92 -11.87 7.26 -19.20
N GLN A 93 -11.54 6.73 -18.03
CA GLN A 93 -11.64 7.45 -16.77
C GLN A 93 -10.30 7.39 -16.03
N ILE A 94 -9.85 8.54 -15.56
CA ILE A 94 -8.73 8.69 -14.63
C ILE A 94 -9.33 8.82 -13.24
N THR A 95 -8.94 7.95 -12.33
CA THR A 95 -9.28 8.03 -10.92
C THR A 95 -8.00 8.32 -10.13
N LEU A 96 -7.98 9.46 -9.43
CA LEU A 96 -6.87 9.81 -8.53
C LEU A 96 -7.38 9.65 -7.10
N ARG A 97 -6.84 8.68 -6.37
CA ARG A 97 -7.10 8.53 -4.94
C ARG A 97 -5.99 9.20 -4.16
N THR A 98 -6.35 10.09 -3.25
CA THR A 98 -5.38 10.74 -2.37
C THR A 98 -4.77 9.70 -1.42
N ILE A 99 -3.45 9.74 -1.28
CA ILE A 99 -2.69 8.88 -0.38
C ILE A 99 -2.14 9.74 0.75
N SER A 100 -2.14 9.22 1.96
CA SER A 100 -1.47 9.86 3.10
C SER A 100 0.04 9.82 2.85
N GLY A 101 0.72 10.95 2.89
CA GLY A 101 2.16 11.00 2.66
C GLY A 101 2.93 10.29 3.79
N ILE A 102 3.01 10.90 4.98
CA ILE A 102 3.77 10.37 6.12
C ILE A 102 2.88 9.42 6.94
N PRO A 103 3.38 8.24 7.35
CA PRO A 103 2.66 7.36 8.26
C PRO A 103 2.20 8.10 9.54
N PRO A 104 1.00 7.84 10.05
CA PRO A 104 0.56 8.42 11.31
C PRO A 104 1.43 7.92 12.46
N HIS A 105 1.62 8.75 13.49
CA HIS A 105 2.23 8.30 14.74
C HIS A 105 1.32 7.25 15.41
N PHE A 106 1.89 6.24 16.05
CA PHE A 106 1.18 5.10 16.63
C PHE A 106 0.01 5.49 17.57
N SER A 107 0.20 6.55 18.36
CA SER A 107 -0.86 7.04 19.26
C SER A 107 -2.09 7.58 18.53
N LYS A 108 -1.95 8.02 17.26
CA LYS A 108 -3.09 8.51 16.45
C LYS A 108 -3.92 7.39 15.86
N VAL A 109 -3.37 6.19 15.78
CA VAL A 109 -4.07 4.99 15.27
C VAL A 109 -4.50 4.04 16.40
N GLY A 110 -4.42 4.51 17.64
CA GLY A 110 -4.88 3.76 18.81
C GLY A 110 -3.99 2.58 19.21
N LEU A 111 -2.72 2.57 18.77
CA LEU A 111 -1.76 1.55 19.19
C LEU A 111 -1.13 1.92 20.52
N ASP A 112 -1.02 0.93 21.39
CA ASP A 112 -0.27 1.02 22.64
C ASP A 112 1.23 0.79 22.40
N GLU A 113 2.06 1.61 23.02
CA GLU A 113 3.52 1.54 22.81
C GLU A 113 4.12 0.24 23.32
N ASP A 114 3.66 -0.24 24.48
CA ASP A 114 4.15 -1.50 25.04
C ASP A 114 3.69 -2.69 24.20
N PHE A 115 2.51 -2.62 23.59
CA PHE A 115 2.08 -3.60 22.63
C PHE A 115 3.02 -3.63 21.41
N ILE A 116 3.36 -2.48 20.84
CA ILE A 116 4.31 -2.41 19.70
C ILE A 116 5.63 -3.04 20.12
N LYS A 117 6.24 -2.60 21.21
CA LYS A 117 7.54 -3.12 21.68
C LYS A 117 7.56 -4.63 21.83
N ARG A 118 6.51 -5.22 22.38
CA ARG A 118 6.41 -6.68 22.60
C ARG A 118 6.11 -7.46 21.32
N SER A 119 5.46 -6.85 20.35
CA SER A 119 5.03 -7.49 19.12
C SER A 119 6.05 -7.40 17.98
N LEU A 120 7.06 -6.51 18.08
CA LEU A 120 8.12 -6.40 17.06
C LEU A 120 8.95 -7.69 16.99
N PRO A 121 9.02 -8.36 15.83
CA PRO A 121 9.77 -9.60 15.69
C PRO A 121 11.28 -9.36 15.70
N HIS A 122 12.04 -10.23 16.38
CA HIS A 122 13.49 -10.35 16.19
C HIS A 122 13.80 -11.09 14.89
N ASN A 123 13.00 -12.07 14.58
CA ASN A 123 12.90 -12.82 13.33
C ASN A 123 11.43 -13.28 13.21
N GLY A 124 11.05 -13.78 12.05
CA GLY A 124 9.68 -14.26 11.87
C GLY A 124 8.72 -13.22 11.31
N CYS A 125 7.49 -13.65 11.11
CA CYS A 125 6.45 -12.88 10.46
C CYS A 125 5.53 -12.21 11.46
N TYR A 126 5.40 -10.89 11.34
CA TYR A 126 4.36 -10.06 11.93
C TYR A 126 3.25 -9.85 10.88
N ILE A 127 2.10 -10.48 11.08
CA ILE A 127 1.04 -10.50 10.07
C ILE A 127 -0.23 -9.84 10.59
N ILE A 128 -0.74 -8.83 9.86
CA ILE A 128 -2.02 -8.18 10.15
C ILE A 128 -3.09 -8.67 9.19
N GLY A 129 -4.11 -9.35 9.70
CA GLY A 129 -5.32 -9.72 9.01
C GLY A 129 -6.42 -8.66 9.16
N GLY A 130 -7.26 -8.51 8.15
CA GLY A 130 -8.43 -7.63 8.20
C GLY A 130 -9.07 -7.47 6.82
N ILE A 131 -10.30 -6.97 6.78
CA ILE A 131 -10.99 -6.62 5.53
C ILE A 131 -10.33 -5.42 4.85
N THR A 132 -10.66 -5.16 3.60
CA THR A 132 -10.25 -3.93 2.90
C THR A 132 -10.77 -2.71 3.66
N GLY A 133 -9.91 -1.69 3.83
CA GLY A 133 -10.25 -0.48 4.55
C GLY A 133 -10.24 -0.60 6.09
N SER A 134 -9.78 -1.73 6.65
CA SER A 134 -9.66 -1.88 8.12
C SER A 134 -8.41 -1.25 8.72
N GLY A 135 -7.61 -0.53 7.95
CA GLY A 135 -6.42 0.19 8.43
C GLY A 135 -5.14 -0.64 8.57
N LYS A 136 -5.07 -1.86 7.99
CA LYS A 136 -3.89 -2.74 8.08
C LYS A 136 -2.60 -2.06 7.64
N SER A 137 -2.59 -1.50 6.44
CA SER A 137 -1.42 -0.78 5.89
C SER A 137 -1.04 0.42 6.76
N THR A 138 -2.04 1.12 7.30
CA THR A 138 -1.83 2.26 8.21
C THR A 138 -1.15 1.84 9.50
N THR A 139 -1.62 0.75 10.11
CA THR A 139 -1.03 0.18 11.34
C THR A 139 0.40 -0.31 11.08
N LEU A 140 0.60 -1.00 9.96
CA LEU A 140 1.91 -1.52 9.57
C LEU A 140 2.90 -0.38 9.32
N ALA A 141 2.49 0.64 8.57
CA ALA A 141 3.30 1.83 8.33
C ALA A 141 3.60 2.62 9.63
N SER A 142 2.65 2.67 10.55
CA SER A 142 2.84 3.27 11.88
C SER A 142 3.88 2.49 12.72
N ASN A 143 3.92 1.16 12.62
CA ASN A 143 4.94 0.34 13.28
C ASN A 143 6.33 0.58 12.67
N ILE A 144 6.46 0.67 11.35
CA ILE A 144 7.74 1.03 10.71
C ILE A 144 8.18 2.43 11.12
N ARG A 145 7.26 3.40 11.17
CA ARG A 145 7.54 4.73 11.71
C ARG A 145 8.05 4.65 13.15
N TYR A 146 7.41 3.86 14.01
CA TYR A 146 7.86 3.64 15.39
C TYR A 146 9.30 3.11 15.44
N VAL A 147 9.64 2.14 14.58
CA VAL A 147 11.00 1.60 14.48
C VAL A 147 12.01 2.69 14.06
N LEU A 148 11.64 3.60 13.16
CA LEU A 148 12.53 4.69 12.70
C LEU A 148 12.77 5.76 13.77
N GLU A 149 11.73 6.11 14.54
CA GLU A 149 11.77 7.18 15.55
C GLU A 149 12.32 6.72 16.90
N ASN A 150 12.36 5.41 17.18
CA ASN A 150 12.70 4.87 18.49
C ASN A 150 13.87 3.89 18.45
N ASN A 151 14.59 3.78 19.57
CA ASN A 151 15.70 2.83 19.72
C ASN A 151 15.15 1.40 19.89
N THR A 152 14.98 0.69 18.78
CA THR A 152 14.54 -0.71 18.75
C THR A 152 15.71 -1.63 18.38
N HIS A 153 15.45 -2.96 18.42
CA HIS A 153 16.43 -3.95 17.93
C HIS A 153 16.51 -4.00 16.39
N ILE A 154 15.52 -3.47 15.66
CA ILE A 154 15.53 -3.40 14.20
C ILE A 154 16.33 -2.17 13.79
N ARG A 155 17.54 -2.38 13.25
CA ARG A 155 18.48 -1.31 12.89
C ARG A 155 19.15 -1.63 11.55
N GLY A 156 19.10 -0.69 10.63
CA GLY A 156 19.73 -0.83 9.31
C GLY A 156 18.77 -0.58 8.16
N ASN A 157 18.88 -1.35 7.09
CA ASN A 157 18.11 -1.15 5.87
C ASN A 157 16.73 -1.84 5.96
N ILE A 158 15.67 -1.08 6.11
CA ILE A 158 14.28 -1.57 6.07
C ILE A 158 13.80 -1.50 4.62
N LEU A 159 13.38 -2.62 4.07
CA LEU A 159 12.83 -2.68 2.71
C LEU A 159 11.30 -2.71 2.78
N THR A 160 10.65 -1.96 1.89
CA THR A 160 9.19 -2.03 1.76
C THR A 160 8.80 -2.34 0.31
N HIS A 161 7.92 -3.30 0.13
CA HIS A 161 7.39 -3.73 -1.16
C HIS A 161 5.87 -3.56 -1.14
N ASN A 162 5.35 -2.60 -1.93
CA ASN A 162 3.95 -2.20 -1.88
C ASN A 162 3.32 -2.13 -3.28
N GLU A 163 1.99 -2.27 -3.36
CA GLU A 163 1.21 -2.15 -4.59
C GLU A 163 -0.10 -1.37 -4.34
N PRO A 164 -0.04 -0.04 -4.47
CA PRO A 164 1.11 0.87 -4.57
C PRO A 164 1.70 1.26 -3.20
N ILE A 165 2.73 2.12 -3.19
CA ILE A 165 3.21 2.79 -1.98
C ILE A 165 2.11 3.73 -1.46
N GLU A 166 1.60 3.48 -0.25
CA GLU A 166 0.57 4.30 0.41
C GLU A 166 1.16 5.36 1.36
N TYR A 167 2.35 5.10 1.90
CA TYR A 167 3.05 5.97 2.85
C TYR A 167 4.51 6.15 2.45
N GLU A 168 5.04 7.35 2.68
CA GLU A 168 6.45 7.69 2.43
C GLU A 168 7.19 7.90 3.74
N TYR A 169 8.38 7.33 3.85
CA TYR A 169 9.20 7.40 5.07
C TYR A 169 10.35 8.39 4.96
N ASP A 170 10.61 8.96 3.78
CA ASP A 170 11.74 9.84 3.49
C ASP A 170 11.77 11.14 4.31
N ALA A 171 10.62 11.56 4.86
CA ALA A 171 10.51 12.72 5.75
C ALA A 171 10.68 12.36 7.25
N ILE A 172 10.92 11.09 7.58
CA ILE A 172 11.12 10.63 8.95
C ILE A 172 12.63 10.47 9.18
N GLU A 173 13.19 11.33 10.03
CA GLU A 173 14.59 11.23 10.39
C GLU A 173 14.84 10.04 11.32
N SER A 174 15.88 9.26 11.01
CA SER A 174 16.35 8.18 11.85
C SER A 174 17.87 8.13 11.82
N THR A 175 18.47 7.95 13.00
CA THR A 175 19.95 7.87 13.15
C THR A 175 20.48 6.45 13.01
N HIS A 176 19.60 5.45 12.93
CA HIS A 176 19.98 4.03 13.00
C HIS A 176 19.38 3.17 11.89
N SER A 177 18.42 3.67 11.14
CA SER A 177 17.77 2.94 10.07
C SER A 177 17.46 3.81 8.86
N ILE A 178 17.42 3.20 7.70
CA ILE A 178 16.99 3.80 6.44
C ILE A 178 15.84 2.95 5.87
N VAL A 179 14.95 3.55 5.09
CA VAL A 179 13.91 2.82 4.37
C VAL A 179 14.15 2.89 2.87
N SER A 180 14.11 1.75 2.22
CA SER A 180 14.15 1.65 0.76
C SER A 180 12.83 1.07 0.26
N GLN A 181 12.04 1.93 -0.37
CA GLN A 181 10.69 1.62 -0.83
C GLN A 181 10.67 1.20 -2.29
N SER A 182 9.96 0.13 -2.58
CA SER A 182 9.75 -0.36 -3.93
C SER A 182 8.27 -0.57 -4.21
N GLU A 183 7.83 -0.07 -5.34
CA GLU A 183 6.45 -0.23 -5.82
C GLU A 183 6.36 -1.35 -6.87
N ILE A 184 5.39 -2.22 -6.70
CA ILE A 184 5.04 -3.27 -7.65
C ILE A 184 3.90 -2.74 -8.56
N PRO A 185 3.96 -2.89 -9.90
CA PRO A 185 5.03 -3.55 -10.68
C PRO A 185 6.14 -2.60 -11.16
N ASN A 186 6.20 -1.35 -10.67
CA ASN A 186 7.07 -0.31 -11.24
C ASN A 186 8.57 -0.58 -11.05
N ASN A 187 8.96 -1.08 -9.85
CA ASN A 187 10.36 -1.33 -9.52
C ASN A 187 10.74 -2.82 -9.61
N PHE A 188 9.77 -3.70 -9.41
CA PHE A 188 9.86 -5.16 -9.60
C PHE A 188 8.56 -5.65 -10.21
N GLU A 189 8.62 -6.68 -11.06
CA GLU A 189 7.42 -7.22 -11.69
C GLU A 189 6.45 -7.84 -10.69
N THR A 190 6.98 -8.53 -9.67
CA THR A 190 6.19 -9.23 -8.66
C THR A 190 6.73 -9.01 -7.24
N PHE A 191 5.89 -9.23 -6.23
CA PHE A 191 6.33 -9.28 -4.84
C PHE A 191 7.37 -10.39 -4.60
N ALA A 192 7.25 -11.53 -5.28
CA ALA A 192 8.18 -12.62 -5.15
C ALA A 192 9.58 -12.24 -5.64
N ASP A 193 9.68 -11.49 -6.74
CA ASP A 193 10.97 -10.99 -7.26
C ASP A 193 11.59 -10.00 -6.29
N ALA A 194 10.81 -9.04 -5.80
CA ALA A 194 11.27 -8.06 -4.82
C ALA A 194 11.78 -8.73 -3.53
N ASN A 195 11.08 -9.75 -3.04
CA ASN A 195 11.45 -10.47 -1.83
C ASN A 195 12.72 -11.34 -2.02
N ARG A 196 12.91 -11.95 -3.19
CA ARG A 196 14.14 -12.68 -3.51
C ARG A 196 15.37 -11.75 -3.56
N GLU A 197 15.21 -10.58 -4.17
CA GLU A 197 16.27 -9.57 -4.19
C GLU A 197 16.53 -8.93 -2.82
N ALA A 198 15.54 -8.91 -1.93
CA ALA A 198 15.69 -8.38 -0.58
C ALA A 198 16.85 -9.05 0.18
N MET A 199 17.02 -10.37 0.06
CA MET A 199 18.10 -11.11 0.74
C MET A 199 19.51 -10.63 0.38
N ARG A 200 19.68 -10.05 -0.84
CA ARG A 200 20.98 -9.51 -1.27
C ARG A 200 21.24 -8.07 -0.79
N ARG A 201 20.21 -7.43 -0.21
CA ARG A 201 20.25 -6.02 0.21
C ARG A 201 20.50 -5.85 1.71
N ARG A 202 20.85 -6.93 2.43
CA ARG A 202 21.10 -6.95 3.88
C ARG A 202 19.96 -6.28 4.66
N PRO A 203 18.73 -6.80 4.58
CA PRO A 203 17.60 -6.16 5.22
C PRO A 203 17.65 -6.30 6.74
N ALA A 204 17.36 -5.20 7.45
CA ALA A 204 17.07 -5.24 8.88
C ALA A 204 15.63 -5.69 9.15
N ALA A 205 14.74 -5.41 8.21
CA ALA A 205 13.36 -5.89 8.16
C ALA A 205 12.83 -5.75 6.72
N VAL A 206 11.80 -6.52 6.39
CA VAL A 206 11.10 -6.43 5.10
C VAL A 206 9.60 -6.25 5.35
N GLU A 207 9.02 -5.21 4.77
CA GLU A 207 7.57 -5.01 4.72
C GLU A 207 7.04 -5.50 3.37
N ILE A 208 6.03 -6.35 3.40
CA ILE A 208 5.33 -6.88 2.22
C ILE A 208 3.88 -6.43 2.30
N GLY A 209 3.45 -5.58 1.38
CA GLY A 209 2.12 -4.98 1.40
C GLY A 209 1.00 -5.99 1.56
N GLU A 210 1.05 -7.11 0.85
CA GLU A 210 0.03 -8.15 0.94
C GLU A 210 0.58 -9.55 0.59
N LEU A 211 0.20 -10.57 1.38
CA LEU A 211 0.44 -12.01 1.11
C LEU A 211 -0.75 -12.59 0.33
N ARG A 212 -0.74 -12.43 -1.00
CA ARG A 212 -1.93 -12.74 -1.84
C ARG A 212 -1.84 -14.04 -2.64
N ASP A 213 -0.64 -14.51 -2.93
CA ASP A 213 -0.38 -15.70 -3.76
C ASP A 213 0.71 -16.59 -3.12
N LYS A 214 0.86 -17.81 -3.63
CA LYS A 214 1.80 -18.81 -3.14
C LYS A 214 3.24 -18.28 -3.20
N GLU A 215 3.61 -17.67 -4.30
CA GLU A 215 4.98 -17.20 -4.58
C GLU A 215 5.40 -16.12 -3.57
N THR A 216 4.51 -15.16 -3.31
CA THR A 216 4.73 -14.09 -2.32
C THR A 216 4.81 -14.66 -0.90
N ILE A 217 3.91 -15.59 -0.55
CA ILE A 217 3.93 -16.25 0.78
C ILE A 217 5.24 -17.03 0.95
N SER A 218 5.61 -17.86 -0.02
CA SER A 218 6.85 -18.67 0.06
C SER A 218 8.09 -17.80 0.22
N ALA A 219 8.20 -16.70 -0.52
CA ALA A 219 9.32 -15.77 -0.40
C ALA A 219 9.35 -15.05 0.95
N ALA A 220 8.19 -14.70 1.51
CA ALA A 220 8.09 -14.13 2.86
C ALA A 220 8.54 -15.12 3.95
N LEU A 221 8.13 -16.40 3.82
CA LEU A 221 8.55 -17.45 4.73
C LEU A 221 10.06 -17.71 4.65
N GLU A 222 10.64 -17.72 3.45
CA GLU A 222 12.08 -17.88 3.24
C GLU A 222 12.88 -16.75 3.93
N LEU A 223 12.47 -15.50 3.76
CA LEU A 223 13.06 -14.36 4.48
C LEU A 223 12.99 -14.54 5.99
N SER A 224 11.85 -14.97 6.50
CA SER A 224 11.65 -15.23 7.93
C SER A 224 12.51 -16.36 8.45
N LEU A 225 12.56 -17.50 7.74
CA LEU A 225 13.36 -18.68 8.12
C LEU A 225 14.87 -18.40 8.06
N THR A 226 15.30 -17.44 7.24
CA THR A 226 16.69 -16.98 7.18
C THR A 226 17.02 -15.91 8.23
N GLY A 227 16.12 -15.64 9.17
CA GLY A 227 16.37 -14.82 10.35
C GLY A 227 15.97 -13.36 10.21
N HIS A 228 15.21 -12.98 9.17
CA HIS A 228 14.79 -11.60 8.98
C HIS A 228 13.38 -11.34 9.53
N PRO A 229 13.15 -10.22 10.22
CA PRO A 229 11.81 -9.72 10.54
C PRO A 229 11.01 -9.42 9.26
N VAL A 230 9.82 -10.00 9.13
CA VAL A 230 8.92 -9.76 8.00
C VAL A 230 7.61 -9.18 8.51
N PHE A 231 7.22 -8.03 7.99
CA PHE A 231 5.94 -7.38 8.25
C PHE A 231 5.03 -7.55 7.05
N ALA A 232 3.82 -8.05 7.25
CA ALA A 232 2.94 -8.31 6.11
C ALA A 232 1.45 -8.12 6.45
N THR A 233 0.62 -7.96 5.41
CA THR A 233 -0.83 -8.00 5.57
C THR A 233 -1.46 -9.18 4.83
N VAL A 234 -2.65 -9.58 5.30
CA VAL A 234 -3.46 -10.61 4.63
C VAL A 234 -4.95 -10.26 4.75
N HIS A 235 -5.74 -10.65 3.77
CA HIS A 235 -7.20 -10.52 3.85
C HIS A 235 -7.80 -11.68 4.64
N ALA A 236 -7.89 -11.52 5.98
CA ALA A 236 -8.53 -12.48 6.89
C ALA A 236 -9.28 -11.72 7.98
N THR A 237 -10.49 -12.13 8.31
CA THR A 237 -11.40 -11.38 9.20
C THR A 237 -11.14 -11.62 10.68
N THR A 238 -10.45 -12.71 11.04
CA THR A 238 -10.14 -13.12 12.41
C THR A 238 -8.78 -13.81 12.45
N VAL A 239 -8.12 -13.85 13.62
CA VAL A 239 -6.78 -14.41 13.77
C VAL A 239 -6.72 -15.89 13.34
N ASP A 240 -7.72 -16.69 13.74
CA ASP A 240 -7.83 -18.11 13.38
C ASP A 240 -7.94 -18.36 11.87
N LYS A 241 -8.36 -17.35 11.10
CA LYS A 241 -8.48 -17.46 9.63
C LYS A 241 -7.24 -17.03 8.87
N ILE A 242 -6.22 -16.44 9.52
CA ILE A 242 -5.01 -15.97 8.85
C ILE A 242 -4.26 -17.14 8.21
N ILE A 243 -3.88 -18.14 9.01
CA ILE A 243 -3.13 -19.31 8.53
C ILE A 243 -3.93 -20.12 7.49
N PRO A 244 -5.22 -20.47 7.71
CA PRO A 244 -6.02 -21.13 6.68
C PRO A 244 -6.14 -20.33 5.38
N ARG A 245 -6.17 -19.00 5.45
CA ARG A 245 -6.22 -18.14 4.26
C ARG A 245 -4.92 -18.22 3.45
N MET A 246 -3.77 -18.28 4.10
CA MET A 246 -2.47 -18.46 3.46
C MET A 246 -2.37 -19.87 2.86
N LEU A 247 -2.73 -20.93 3.60
CA LEU A 247 -2.69 -22.31 3.15
C LEU A 247 -3.52 -22.57 1.89
N LYS A 248 -4.68 -21.89 1.73
CA LYS A 248 -5.51 -21.98 0.53
C LYS A 248 -4.81 -21.56 -0.77
N ARG A 249 -3.63 -20.95 -0.72
CA ARG A 249 -2.84 -20.56 -1.89
C ARG A 249 -1.91 -21.69 -2.38
N PHE A 250 -1.71 -22.70 -1.54
CA PHE A 250 -0.91 -23.88 -1.87
C PHE A 250 -1.79 -25.01 -2.39
N LYS A 251 -1.20 -25.93 -3.17
CA LYS A 251 -1.89 -27.14 -3.58
C LYS A 251 -2.08 -28.06 -2.38
N HIS A 252 -3.07 -28.94 -2.45
CA HIS A 252 -3.43 -29.81 -1.32
C HIS A 252 -2.26 -30.68 -0.85
N GLU A 253 -1.49 -31.21 -1.77
CA GLU A 253 -0.29 -32.01 -1.49
C GLU A 253 0.82 -31.26 -0.76
N GLU A 254 0.83 -29.93 -0.85
CA GLU A 254 1.82 -29.05 -0.20
C GLU A 254 1.35 -28.55 1.18
N HIS A 255 0.10 -28.79 1.56
CA HIS A 255 -0.49 -28.17 2.76
C HIS A 255 0.25 -28.51 4.04
N LEU A 256 0.74 -29.76 4.21
CA LEU A 256 1.42 -30.17 5.43
C LEU A 256 2.74 -29.40 5.61
N GLN A 257 3.54 -29.33 4.56
CA GLN A 257 4.81 -28.60 4.60
C GLN A 257 4.57 -27.09 4.74
N ALA A 258 3.66 -26.52 3.94
CA ALA A 258 3.32 -25.11 4.02
C ALA A 258 2.78 -24.73 5.41
N ALA A 259 1.98 -25.59 6.06
CA ALA A 259 1.50 -25.36 7.41
C ALA A 259 2.65 -25.34 8.41
N ALA A 260 3.59 -26.27 8.32
CA ALA A 260 4.76 -26.32 9.18
C ALA A 260 5.63 -25.07 9.02
N ASP A 261 5.89 -24.64 7.77
CA ASP A 261 6.69 -23.46 7.46
C ASP A 261 6.02 -22.18 7.95
N ILE A 262 4.69 -22.01 7.72
CA ILE A 262 3.92 -20.87 8.20
C ILE A 262 3.96 -20.82 9.73
N ILE A 263 3.63 -21.91 10.43
CA ILE A 263 3.59 -21.96 11.89
C ILE A 263 4.98 -21.70 12.48
N GLY A 264 6.03 -22.27 11.89
CA GLY A 264 7.42 -22.07 12.32
C GLY A 264 7.94 -20.64 12.09
N SER A 265 7.33 -19.90 11.16
CA SER A 265 7.74 -18.54 10.81
C SER A 265 6.93 -17.45 11.52
N VAL A 266 5.75 -17.77 12.05
CA VAL A 266 4.89 -16.75 12.68
C VAL A 266 5.49 -16.30 14.03
N TYR A 267 5.62 -14.97 14.17
CA TYR A 267 5.95 -14.33 15.45
C TYR A 267 4.71 -13.65 16.07
N THR A 268 3.98 -12.86 15.27
CA THR A 268 2.78 -12.15 15.74
C THR A 268 1.67 -12.22 14.70
N LEU A 269 0.46 -12.58 15.14
CA LEU A 269 -0.77 -12.53 14.35
C LEU A 269 -1.76 -11.55 14.96
N ILE A 270 -2.26 -10.63 14.14
CA ILE A 270 -3.24 -9.61 14.54
C ILE A 270 -4.43 -9.67 13.59
N ALA A 271 -5.64 -9.57 14.11
CA ALA A 271 -6.82 -9.30 13.30
C ALA A 271 -7.36 -7.91 13.64
N GLN A 272 -7.44 -7.05 12.63
CA GLN A 272 -7.81 -5.65 12.79
C GLN A 272 -9.17 -5.34 12.19
N ARG A 273 -9.98 -4.60 12.96
CA ARG A 273 -11.24 -4.00 12.51
C ARG A 273 -11.32 -2.57 13.01
N LEU A 274 -11.83 -1.67 12.16
CA LEU A 274 -12.22 -0.33 12.58
C LEU A 274 -13.65 -0.39 13.11
N VAL A 275 -13.88 0.19 14.28
CA VAL A 275 -15.20 0.33 14.88
C VAL A 275 -15.54 1.81 15.02
N LYS A 276 -16.83 2.15 14.92
CA LYS A 276 -17.31 3.50 15.18
C LYS A 276 -17.82 3.59 16.63
N ASP A 277 -17.46 4.67 17.31
CA ASP A 277 -18.09 5.00 18.58
C ASP A 277 -19.52 5.55 18.37
N VAL A 278 -20.18 5.87 19.46
CA VAL A 278 -21.55 6.44 19.48
C VAL A 278 -21.63 7.82 18.79
N ASN A 279 -20.50 8.51 18.59
CA ASN A 279 -20.41 9.80 17.91
C ASN A 279 -19.98 9.66 16.43
N GLY A 280 -19.83 8.43 15.94
CA GLY A 280 -19.40 8.12 14.58
C GLY A 280 -17.88 8.22 14.36
N LYS A 281 -17.07 8.46 15.40
CA LYS A 281 -15.61 8.48 15.31
C LYS A 281 -15.11 7.05 15.12
N VAL A 282 -14.20 6.87 14.19
CA VAL A 282 -13.60 5.57 13.85
C VAL A 282 -12.34 5.36 14.68
N PHE A 283 -12.21 4.15 15.24
CA PHE A 283 -11.05 3.70 16.01
C PHE A 283 -10.49 2.41 15.43
#